data_996d89c76271b1d8fb1eb83b3fb97053
#
_entry.id   996d89c76271b1d8fb1eb83b3fb97053
#
_cell.length_a   1.000
_cell.length_b   1.000
_cell.length_c   1.000
_cell.angle_alpha   90.00
_cell.angle_beta   90.00
_cell.angle_gamma   90.00
#
_symmetry.space_group_name_H-M   'P 1'
#
loop_
_entity.id
_entity.type
_entity.pdbx_description
1 polymer ?
#
loop_
_entity_poly.entity_id
_entity_poly.type
_entity_poly.pdbx_seq_one_letter_code
_entity_poly.pdbx_strand_id
1 'polypeptide(L)'
;MPHPAFTFVAPPGAALTGPLGGRLSGWSIPIKDGTDVAGWPTTHGNPARAYTAQATDPFAEMLIDAGARVAAKTLTSELGATCYAERPGVAVLESPAFPGRTPGGSSAGAAVVVADGTVRAAHGTDAGGSIRVPAAACGVVGLKLASRDLSAHGFFTRNVADLFTLTGWTPPARRRLRIGVLTRGVFADPEGSEGRGADVEKLAAALGRTHEVVEISPYAESKETYAHFSTTIKRSFKDVNPLDSGYIAWLKEEAHRLRPEQVAAAKAHTRALPALLAAQWGVDAVLSPTIAFDPPPLGYFPALHPEASFHAQTEWSPWCSVFNMLRTPAIALAGVHLGSLTLSGPELLGLAAQAELLRA
;
A
#
# COMPACT_ATOMS: atom_id res chain seq x y z
N MET A 1 -3.56 -28.73 -1.46
CA MET A 1 -4.40 -27.63 -2.00
C MET A 1 -3.52 -26.41 -2.21
N PRO A 2 -3.77 -25.55 -3.21
CA PRO A 2 -3.01 -24.32 -3.34
C PRO A 2 -3.21 -23.43 -2.10
N HIS A 3 -2.22 -22.57 -1.82
CA HIS A 3 -2.26 -21.65 -0.68
C HIS A 3 -3.51 -20.75 -0.74
N PRO A 4 -4.26 -20.54 0.35
CA PRO A 4 -5.54 -19.82 0.36
C PRO A 4 -5.42 -18.34 -0.08
N ALA A 5 -4.24 -17.76 0.00
CA ALA A 5 -3.98 -16.40 -0.48
C ALA A 5 -3.90 -16.29 -2.02
N PHE A 6 -3.91 -17.38 -2.76
CA PHE A 6 -3.96 -17.35 -4.22
C PHE A 6 -5.39 -17.48 -4.72
N THR A 7 -5.84 -16.54 -5.53
CA THR A 7 -7.13 -16.58 -6.25
C THR A 7 -7.03 -17.38 -7.54
N PHE A 8 -5.84 -17.47 -8.11
CA PHE A 8 -5.51 -18.23 -9.29
C PHE A 8 -4.08 -18.74 -9.22
N VAL A 9 -3.88 -20.00 -9.65
CA VAL A 9 -2.56 -20.59 -9.87
C VAL A 9 -2.54 -21.16 -11.28
N ALA A 10 -1.56 -20.74 -12.07
CA ALA A 10 -1.43 -21.19 -13.45
C ALA A 10 -1.20 -22.71 -13.51
N PRO A 11 -1.89 -23.44 -14.40
CA PRO A 11 -1.61 -24.84 -14.66
C PRO A 11 -0.14 -25.10 -15.03
N PRO A 12 0.37 -26.31 -14.85
CA PRO A 12 1.70 -26.66 -15.29
C PRO A 12 1.94 -26.25 -16.75
N GLY A 13 3.02 -25.53 -17.01
CA GLY A 13 3.36 -25.03 -18.36
C GLY A 13 2.68 -23.70 -18.77
N ALA A 14 1.69 -23.22 -18.04
CA ALA A 14 0.98 -21.96 -18.34
C ALA A 14 1.50 -20.74 -17.56
N ALA A 15 2.51 -20.91 -16.72
CA ALA A 15 3.18 -19.79 -16.08
C ALA A 15 3.96 -18.95 -17.12
N LEU A 16 3.85 -17.63 -17.02
CA LEU A 16 4.64 -16.74 -17.84
C LEU A 16 6.04 -16.63 -17.23
N THR A 17 7.06 -16.86 -18.05
CA THR A 17 8.45 -16.82 -17.60
C THR A 17 9.25 -15.98 -18.59
N GLY A 18 9.94 -15.00 -18.06
CA GLY A 18 10.80 -14.14 -18.85
C GLY A 18 12.14 -14.78 -19.25
N PRO A 19 13.01 -14.02 -19.92
CA PRO A 19 14.27 -14.51 -20.42
C PRO A 19 15.20 -15.00 -19.29
N LEU A 20 15.92 -16.08 -19.56
CA LEU A 20 16.96 -16.56 -18.66
C LEU A 20 18.10 -15.53 -18.58
N GLY A 21 18.63 -15.31 -17.37
CA GLY A 21 19.71 -14.33 -17.13
C GLY A 21 19.23 -12.90 -16.90
N GLY A 22 17.93 -12.63 -16.94
CA GLY A 22 17.36 -11.36 -16.46
C GLY A 22 17.56 -11.17 -14.94
N ARG A 23 17.52 -9.94 -14.46
CA ARG A 23 17.76 -9.61 -13.03
C ARG A 23 16.82 -10.33 -12.07
N LEU A 24 15.63 -10.74 -12.54
CA LEU A 24 14.63 -11.47 -11.77
C LEU A 24 14.56 -12.96 -12.13
N SER A 25 15.57 -13.47 -12.84
CA SER A 25 15.63 -14.89 -13.17
C SER A 25 15.66 -15.74 -11.89
N GLY A 26 14.78 -16.75 -11.84
CA GLY A 26 14.59 -17.59 -10.65
C GLY A 26 13.63 -17.01 -9.60
N TRP A 27 13.10 -15.79 -9.78
CA TRP A 27 12.09 -15.21 -8.90
C TRP A 27 10.68 -15.55 -9.36
N SER A 28 9.86 -16.10 -8.46
CA SER A 28 8.41 -16.25 -8.67
C SER A 28 7.71 -15.09 -7.98
N ILE A 29 7.03 -14.26 -8.78
CA ILE A 29 6.35 -13.05 -8.32
C ILE A 29 4.87 -13.17 -8.66
N PRO A 30 4.00 -13.52 -7.71
CA PRO A 30 2.56 -13.51 -7.94
C PRO A 30 2.04 -12.08 -8.09
N ILE A 31 1.02 -11.92 -8.93
CA ILE A 31 0.40 -10.65 -9.28
C ILE A 31 -0.89 -10.46 -8.47
N LYS A 32 -1.12 -9.27 -7.92
CA LYS A 32 -2.38 -8.93 -7.23
C LYS A 32 -3.58 -9.12 -8.16
N ASP A 33 -4.68 -9.69 -7.64
CA ASP A 33 -5.90 -9.99 -8.40
C ASP A 33 -6.79 -8.75 -8.65
N GLY A 34 -6.25 -7.76 -9.21
CA GLY A 34 -6.83 -6.53 -9.74
C GLY A 34 -5.97 -6.02 -10.88
N THR A 35 -4.89 -6.77 -11.19
CA THR A 35 -3.93 -6.49 -12.27
C THR A 35 -4.03 -7.63 -13.28
N ASP A 36 -4.23 -7.30 -14.53
CA ASP A 36 -4.49 -8.27 -15.60
C ASP A 36 -3.24 -9.03 -16.04
N VAL A 37 -3.47 -10.31 -16.37
CA VAL A 37 -2.51 -11.17 -17.07
C VAL A 37 -3.30 -11.85 -18.19
N ALA A 38 -2.89 -11.69 -19.44
CA ALA A 38 -3.58 -12.17 -20.60
C ALA A 38 -3.92 -13.68 -20.49
N GLY A 39 -5.16 -14.03 -20.78
CA GLY A 39 -5.69 -15.38 -20.71
C GLY A 39 -6.02 -15.88 -19.29
N TRP A 40 -5.73 -15.09 -18.24
CA TRP A 40 -6.03 -15.47 -16.87
C TRP A 40 -7.29 -14.77 -16.33
N PRO A 41 -7.96 -15.37 -15.34
CA PRO A 41 -9.08 -14.71 -14.68
C PRO A 41 -8.59 -13.53 -13.83
N THR A 42 -9.38 -12.45 -13.85
CA THR A 42 -9.28 -11.32 -12.92
C THR A 42 -10.61 -11.17 -12.22
N THR A 43 -10.62 -11.23 -10.88
CA THR A 43 -11.85 -11.18 -10.09
C THR A 43 -12.02 -9.86 -9.33
N HIS A 44 -10.98 -9.04 -9.26
CA HIS A 44 -10.96 -7.84 -8.42
C HIS A 44 -11.43 -8.11 -6.97
N GLY A 45 -11.10 -9.29 -6.41
CA GLY A 45 -11.46 -9.66 -5.05
C GLY A 45 -12.93 -10.10 -4.86
N ASN A 46 -13.71 -10.20 -5.95
CA ASN A 46 -15.07 -10.71 -5.94
C ASN A 46 -15.27 -11.68 -7.12
N PRO A 47 -15.49 -12.99 -6.88
CA PRO A 47 -15.69 -13.97 -7.95
C PRO A 47 -16.80 -13.61 -8.94
N ALA A 48 -17.85 -12.89 -8.50
CA ALA A 48 -18.92 -12.43 -9.38
C ALA A 48 -18.49 -11.35 -10.38
N ARG A 49 -17.29 -10.77 -10.23
CA ARG A 49 -16.67 -9.83 -11.18
C ARG A 49 -15.73 -10.49 -12.16
N ALA A 50 -15.57 -11.82 -12.09
CA ALA A 50 -14.57 -12.53 -12.87
C ALA A 50 -14.73 -12.32 -14.38
N TYR A 51 -13.63 -12.03 -15.03
CA TYR A 51 -13.50 -12.04 -16.49
C TYR A 51 -12.11 -12.58 -16.86
N THR A 52 -11.98 -13.02 -18.12
CA THR A 52 -10.67 -13.40 -18.67
C THR A 52 -10.01 -12.19 -19.30
N ALA A 53 -8.85 -11.82 -18.79
CA ALA A 53 -8.08 -10.67 -19.28
C ALA A 53 -7.62 -10.89 -20.73
N GLN A 54 -7.77 -9.86 -21.56
CA GLN A 54 -7.40 -9.92 -22.99
C GLN A 54 -5.95 -9.44 -23.23
N ALA A 55 -5.37 -8.70 -22.28
CA ALA A 55 -4.00 -8.19 -22.35
C ALA A 55 -3.34 -8.31 -20.99
N THR A 56 -2.03 -8.36 -20.96
CA THR A 56 -1.25 -8.28 -19.71
C THR A 56 -1.02 -6.80 -19.37
N ASP A 57 -1.15 -6.48 -18.09
CA ASP A 57 -0.82 -5.16 -17.55
C ASP A 57 0.66 -4.83 -17.81
N PRO A 58 1.00 -3.63 -18.26
CA PRO A 58 2.39 -3.25 -18.56
C PRO A 58 3.36 -3.43 -17.39
N PHE A 59 2.89 -3.31 -16.16
CA PHE A 59 3.72 -3.55 -14.99
C PHE A 59 4.04 -5.05 -14.83
N ALA A 60 3.08 -5.93 -15.09
CA ALA A 60 3.31 -7.38 -15.07
C ALA A 60 4.22 -7.80 -16.23
N GLU A 61 4.07 -7.20 -17.42
CA GLU A 61 4.99 -7.40 -18.56
C GLU A 61 6.42 -7.00 -18.20
N MET A 62 6.62 -5.83 -17.58
CA MET A 62 7.95 -5.39 -17.13
C MET A 62 8.62 -6.39 -16.18
N LEU A 63 7.87 -7.06 -15.30
CA LEU A 63 8.42 -8.09 -14.42
C LEU A 63 8.83 -9.35 -15.19
N ILE A 64 7.99 -9.78 -16.14
CA ILE A 64 8.27 -10.90 -17.02
C ILE A 64 9.52 -10.61 -17.84
N ASP A 65 9.60 -9.45 -18.50
CA ASP A 65 10.77 -9.04 -19.30
C ASP A 65 12.06 -8.97 -18.49
N ALA A 66 11.95 -8.63 -17.21
CA ALA A 66 13.08 -8.66 -16.27
C ALA A 66 13.52 -10.07 -15.86
N GLY A 67 12.84 -11.12 -16.33
CA GLY A 67 13.18 -12.53 -16.07
C GLY A 67 12.33 -13.18 -14.98
N ALA A 68 11.33 -12.51 -14.41
CA ALA A 68 10.48 -13.10 -13.39
C ALA A 68 9.59 -14.21 -13.97
N ARG A 69 9.25 -15.17 -13.10
CA ARG A 69 8.18 -16.13 -13.33
C ARG A 69 6.90 -15.62 -12.67
N VAL A 70 5.87 -15.36 -13.47
CA VAL A 70 4.51 -15.05 -13.02
C VAL A 70 3.67 -16.31 -13.15
N ALA A 71 3.17 -16.84 -12.01
CA ALA A 71 2.52 -18.14 -11.96
C ALA A 71 1.23 -18.15 -11.13
N ALA A 72 0.88 -17.05 -10.47
CA ALA A 72 -0.30 -16.99 -9.61
C ALA A 72 -0.81 -15.55 -9.48
N LYS A 73 -2.07 -15.43 -9.04
CA LYS A 73 -2.67 -14.16 -8.59
C LYS A 73 -3.02 -14.23 -7.11
N THR A 74 -2.82 -13.14 -6.39
CA THR A 74 -3.03 -13.06 -4.94
C THR A 74 -4.33 -12.35 -4.60
N LEU A 75 -4.99 -12.81 -3.52
CA LEU A 75 -6.22 -12.25 -3.00
C LEU A 75 -6.09 -10.74 -2.72
N THR A 76 -7.10 -9.99 -3.16
CA THR A 76 -7.27 -8.57 -2.88
C THR A 76 -8.64 -8.29 -2.28
N SER A 77 -8.82 -7.15 -1.60
CA SER A 77 -10.18 -6.68 -1.30
C SER A 77 -10.93 -6.34 -2.59
N GLU A 78 -12.25 -6.36 -2.52
CA GLU A 78 -13.09 -6.06 -3.69
C GLU A 78 -12.77 -4.69 -4.26
N LEU A 79 -12.38 -4.64 -5.55
CA LEU A 79 -11.97 -3.45 -6.29
C LEU A 79 -10.83 -2.65 -5.62
N GLY A 80 -10.13 -3.25 -4.67
CA GLY A 80 -9.13 -2.54 -3.89
C GLY A 80 -9.69 -1.47 -2.93
N ALA A 81 -10.99 -1.53 -2.62
CA ALA A 81 -11.73 -0.46 -1.96
C ALA A 81 -11.45 -0.34 -0.46
N THR A 82 -10.92 -1.39 0.18
CA THR A 82 -10.75 -1.46 1.63
C THR A 82 -9.34 -1.87 2.06
N CYS A 83 -8.95 -1.48 3.28
CA CYS A 83 -7.71 -1.92 3.91
C CYS A 83 -7.82 -3.29 4.60
N TYR A 84 -8.86 -4.06 4.31
CA TYR A 84 -9.09 -5.45 4.71
C TYR A 84 -9.64 -6.24 3.52
N ALA A 85 -9.60 -7.57 3.55
CA ALA A 85 -10.00 -8.41 2.42
C ALA A 85 -11.09 -9.42 2.75
N GLU A 86 -11.63 -9.37 3.95
CA GLU A 86 -12.69 -10.28 4.40
C GLU A 86 -14.00 -9.99 3.66
N ARG A 87 -14.52 -10.98 2.97
CA ARG A 87 -15.87 -10.97 2.42
C ARG A 87 -16.42 -12.41 2.30
N PRO A 88 -17.76 -12.60 2.29
CA PRO A 88 -18.35 -13.90 1.99
C PRO A 88 -17.90 -14.46 0.63
N GLY A 89 -17.64 -15.75 0.56
CA GLY A 89 -17.30 -16.45 -0.69
C GLY A 89 -15.84 -16.36 -1.13
N VAL A 90 -14.96 -15.70 -0.36
CA VAL A 90 -13.52 -15.74 -0.57
C VAL A 90 -12.81 -16.33 0.65
N ALA A 91 -11.57 -16.79 0.48
CA ALA A 91 -10.77 -17.30 1.58
C ALA A 91 -10.56 -16.22 2.65
N VAL A 92 -10.75 -16.59 3.91
CA VAL A 92 -10.40 -15.74 5.04
C VAL A 92 -8.91 -15.92 5.30
N LEU A 93 -8.17 -14.81 5.23
CA LEU A 93 -6.73 -14.76 5.54
C LEU A 93 -6.53 -14.09 6.89
N GLU A 94 -5.60 -14.60 7.65
CA GLU A 94 -5.12 -13.95 8.88
C GLU A 94 -3.66 -13.50 8.74
N SER A 95 -3.27 -12.55 9.57
CA SER A 95 -1.90 -12.08 9.63
C SER A 95 -0.99 -13.17 10.19
N PRO A 96 0.10 -13.55 9.50
CA PRO A 96 1.10 -14.45 10.07
C PRO A 96 1.81 -13.88 11.30
N ALA A 97 1.89 -12.54 11.41
CA ALA A 97 2.50 -11.87 12.56
C ALA A 97 1.53 -11.68 13.75
N PHE A 98 0.22 -11.70 13.49
CA PHE A 98 -0.84 -11.48 14.48
C PHE A 98 -1.97 -12.50 14.27
N PRO A 99 -1.85 -13.75 14.74
CA PRO A 99 -2.86 -14.79 14.56
C PRO A 99 -4.27 -14.33 15.02
N GLY A 100 -5.32 -14.71 14.28
CA GLY A 100 -6.70 -14.31 14.52
C GLY A 100 -7.05 -12.87 14.11
N ARG A 101 -6.11 -12.12 13.53
CA ARG A 101 -6.29 -10.71 13.15
C ARG A 101 -6.19 -10.54 11.64
N THR A 102 -6.78 -9.45 11.12
CA THR A 102 -6.74 -9.13 9.69
C THR A 102 -5.30 -8.94 9.19
N PRO A 103 -4.92 -9.50 8.05
CA PRO A 103 -3.62 -9.22 7.42
C PRO A 103 -3.57 -7.84 6.76
N GLY A 104 -4.64 -7.06 6.90
CA GLY A 104 -4.80 -5.81 6.18
C GLY A 104 -5.18 -6.02 4.72
N GLY A 105 -5.17 -4.91 3.97
CA GLY A 105 -5.55 -4.86 2.55
C GLY A 105 -5.19 -3.52 1.92
N SER A 106 -5.50 -3.38 0.66
CA SER A 106 -6.22 -4.30 -0.21
C SER A 106 -5.36 -5.48 -0.70
N SER A 107 -4.02 -5.41 -0.69
CA SER A 107 -3.13 -6.46 -1.19
C SER A 107 -2.85 -7.54 -0.13
N ALA A 108 -3.91 -8.07 0.51
CA ALA A 108 -3.82 -9.00 1.64
C ALA A 108 -3.05 -10.29 1.29
N GLY A 109 -3.43 -10.95 0.20
CA GLY A 109 -2.79 -12.20 -0.21
C GLY A 109 -1.31 -12.03 -0.52
N ALA A 110 -0.90 -10.91 -1.10
CA ALA A 110 0.50 -10.61 -1.40
C ALA A 110 1.35 -10.48 -0.11
N ALA A 111 0.83 -9.78 0.90
CA ALA A 111 1.51 -9.65 2.18
C ALA A 111 1.65 -10.99 2.91
N VAL A 112 0.58 -11.81 2.94
CA VAL A 112 0.56 -13.11 3.60
C VAL A 112 1.59 -14.06 2.99
N VAL A 113 1.60 -14.26 1.66
CA VAL A 113 2.51 -15.22 1.00
C VAL A 113 3.99 -14.81 1.06
N VAL A 114 4.28 -13.52 1.32
CA VAL A 114 5.64 -13.07 1.58
C VAL A 114 6.00 -13.27 3.06
N ALA A 115 5.07 -12.99 3.97
CA ALA A 115 5.29 -13.10 5.41
C ALA A 115 5.53 -14.56 5.84
N ASP A 116 4.76 -15.51 5.31
CA ASP A 116 4.91 -16.94 5.61
C ASP A 116 6.03 -17.64 4.83
N GLY A 117 6.68 -16.92 3.91
CA GLY A 117 7.80 -17.44 3.13
C GLY A 117 7.43 -18.26 1.89
N THR A 118 6.13 -18.35 1.54
CA THR A 118 5.67 -19.04 0.32
C THR A 118 6.34 -18.47 -0.94
N VAL A 119 6.53 -17.15 -0.98
CA VAL A 119 7.29 -16.48 -2.04
C VAL A 119 8.30 -15.48 -1.45
N ARG A 120 9.34 -15.17 -2.23
CA ARG A 120 10.35 -14.18 -1.84
C ARG A 120 9.82 -12.75 -1.97
N ALA A 121 9.00 -12.51 -2.99
CA ALA A 121 8.40 -11.23 -3.27
C ALA A 121 7.02 -11.38 -3.91
N ALA A 122 6.16 -10.38 -3.77
CA ALA A 122 4.87 -10.30 -4.43
C ALA A 122 4.56 -8.88 -4.91
N HIS A 123 3.77 -8.78 -5.98
CA HIS A 123 3.27 -7.50 -6.49
C HIS A 123 2.01 -7.06 -5.73
N GLY A 124 1.88 -5.75 -5.53
CA GLY A 124 0.68 -5.11 -4.99
C GLY A 124 0.38 -3.76 -5.63
N THR A 125 -0.77 -3.18 -5.29
CA THR A 125 -1.14 -1.80 -5.65
C THR A 125 -1.57 -1.03 -4.41
N ASP A 126 -1.36 0.29 -4.40
CA ASP A 126 -1.57 1.15 -3.24
C ASP A 126 -2.17 2.49 -3.66
N ALA A 127 -3.42 2.75 -3.31
CA ALA A 127 -4.12 4.01 -3.56
C ALA A 127 -4.36 4.84 -2.27
N GLY A 128 -4.15 4.23 -1.10
CA GLY A 128 -4.34 4.89 0.20
C GLY A 128 -3.60 4.21 1.35
N GLY A 129 -2.71 3.23 1.02
CA GLY A 129 -2.00 2.42 2.00
C GLY A 129 -2.02 0.92 1.67
N SER A 130 -2.63 0.52 0.55
CA SER A 130 -2.93 -0.88 0.23
C SER A 130 -1.73 -1.81 -0.04
N ILE A 131 -0.49 -1.32 0.03
CA ILE A 131 0.74 -2.09 0.17
C ILE A 131 1.27 -1.94 1.59
N ARG A 132 1.34 -0.72 2.09
CA ARG A 132 2.01 -0.37 3.33
C ARG A 132 1.27 -0.87 4.57
N VAL A 133 -0.06 -0.76 4.58
CA VAL A 133 -0.91 -1.28 5.66
C VAL A 133 -0.77 -2.80 5.82
N PRO A 134 -1.00 -3.62 4.78
CA PRO A 134 -0.82 -5.06 4.94
C PRO A 134 0.65 -5.45 5.17
N ALA A 135 1.63 -4.68 4.69
CA ALA A 135 3.03 -4.92 5.05
C ALA A 135 3.28 -4.76 6.55
N ALA A 136 2.75 -3.70 7.17
CA ALA A 136 2.84 -3.48 8.62
C ALA A 136 2.05 -4.55 9.40
N ALA A 137 0.85 -4.89 8.93
CA ALA A 137 0.01 -5.90 9.57
C ALA A 137 0.61 -7.32 9.52
N CYS A 138 1.42 -7.64 8.50
CA CYS A 138 2.06 -8.94 8.34
C CYS A 138 3.55 -8.96 8.72
N GLY A 139 4.11 -7.84 9.19
CA GLY A 139 5.51 -7.77 9.62
C GLY A 139 6.53 -7.83 8.48
N VAL A 140 6.17 -7.41 7.28
CA VAL A 140 7.04 -7.43 6.09
C VAL A 140 7.35 -6.01 5.59
N VAL A 141 8.18 -5.91 4.58
CA VAL A 141 8.50 -4.65 3.89
C VAL A 141 7.52 -4.45 2.73
N GLY A 142 6.97 -3.23 2.61
CA GLY A 142 6.06 -2.87 1.53
C GLY A 142 6.45 -1.57 0.86
N LEU A 143 6.90 -1.62 -0.40
CA LEU A 143 7.29 -0.46 -1.20
C LEU A 143 6.17 -0.05 -2.16
N LYS A 144 5.64 1.15 -1.97
CA LYS A 144 4.81 1.87 -2.93
C LYS A 144 5.72 2.68 -3.86
N LEU A 145 5.65 2.45 -5.15
CA LEU A 145 6.40 3.24 -6.14
C LEU A 145 5.78 4.64 -6.32
N ALA A 146 6.54 5.54 -6.94
CA ALA A 146 5.97 6.77 -7.47
C ALA A 146 4.97 6.45 -8.60
N SER A 147 3.94 7.29 -8.76
CA SER A 147 2.91 7.09 -9.78
C SER A 147 2.50 8.42 -10.40
N ARG A 148 1.84 8.38 -11.56
CA ARG A 148 1.15 9.54 -12.13
C ARG A 148 -0.26 9.69 -11.57
N ASP A 149 -0.81 8.61 -11.02
CA ASP A 149 -2.16 8.51 -10.48
C ASP A 149 -2.15 8.34 -8.96
N LEU A 150 -3.32 8.36 -8.33
CA LEU A 150 -3.48 8.08 -6.91
C LEU A 150 -3.02 6.66 -6.57
N SER A 151 -3.35 5.69 -7.42
CA SER A 151 -2.91 4.30 -7.29
C SER A 151 -1.52 4.10 -7.86
N ALA A 152 -0.68 3.38 -7.15
CA ALA A 152 0.67 3.03 -7.55
C ALA A 152 0.87 1.51 -7.46
N HIS A 153 1.66 0.95 -8.36
CA HIS A 153 2.21 -0.38 -8.21
C HIS A 153 3.30 -0.42 -7.15
N GLY A 154 3.67 -1.60 -6.70
CA GLY A 154 4.80 -1.81 -5.82
C GLY A 154 4.93 -3.26 -5.38
N PHE A 155 5.68 -3.48 -4.30
CA PHE A 155 6.18 -4.79 -3.93
C PHE A 155 6.10 -5.05 -2.44
N PHE A 156 5.99 -6.32 -2.11
CA PHE A 156 6.22 -6.87 -0.78
C PHE A 156 7.48 -7.73 -0.80
N THR A 157 8.31 -7.62 0.23
CA THR A 157 9.51 -8.45 0.47
C THR A 157 9.70 -8.63 1.98
N ARG A 158 10.57 -9.56 2.38
CA ARG A 158 10.94 -9.69 3.81
C ARG A 158 12.07 -8.75 4.24
N ASN A 159 12.78 -8.15 3.30
CA ASN A 159 13.91 -7.24 3.56
C ASN A 159 14.03 -6.20 2.45
N VAL A 160 14.74 -5.11 2.73
CA VAL A 160 14.96 -4.02 1.78
C VAL A 160 15.91 -4.41 0.65
N ALA A 161 16.85 -5.32 0.89
CA ALA A 161 17.83 -5.76 -0.12
C ALA A 161 17.14 -6.36 -1.35
N ASP A 162 16.06 -7.12 -1.15
CA ASP A 162 15.27 -7.71 -2.23
C ASP A 162 14.60 -6.66 -3.11
N LEU A 163 14.24 -5.51 -2.56
CA LEU A 163 13.65 -4.40 -3.33
C LEU A 163 14.65 -3.78 -4.32
N PHE A 164 15.93 -3.72 -4.00
CA PHE A 164 16.95 -3.29 -4.98
C PHE A 164 17.01 -4.23 -6.17
N THR A 165 16.93 -5.53 -5.93
CA THR A 165 16.86 -6.53 -7.01
C THR A 165 15.57 -6.37 -7.83
N LEU A 166 14.41 -6.20 -7.18
CA LEU A 166 13.11 -6.04 -7.85
C LEU A 166 13.06 -4.80 -8.74
N THR A 167 13.55 -3.69 -8.24
CA THR A 167 13.49 -2.40 -8.93
C THR A 167 14.63 -2.22 -9.95
N GLY A 168 15.74 -2.91 -9.76
CA GLY A 168 16.97 -2.67 -10.51
C GLY A 168 17.65 -1.35 -10.13
N TRP A 169 17.24 -0.74 -9.02
CA TRP A 169 17.83 0.51 -8.56
C TRP A 169 19.17 0.28 -7.88
N THR A 170 20.06 1.26 -8.05
CA THR A 170 21.31 1.35 -7.30
C THR A 170 21.17 2.48 -6.30
N PRO A 171 21.54 2.29 -5.03
CA PRO A 171 21.53 3.37 -4.05
C PRO A 171 22.45 4.51 -4.52
N PRO A 172 21.97 5.76 -4.52
CA PRO A 172 22.85 6.89 -4.80
C PRO A 172 23.87 7.09 -3.68
N ALA A 173 24.84 7.95 -3.92
CA ALA A 173 25.76 8.38 -2.86
C ALA A 173 24.97 8.97 -1.68
N ARG A 174 25.38 8.62 -0.46
CA ARG A 174 24.73 9.11 0.75
C ARG A 174 24.90 10.62 0.86
N ARG A 175 23.80 11.31 1.12
CA ARG A 175 23.76 12.72 1.49
C ARG A 175 23.07 12.91 2.83
N ARG A 176 23.34 14.00 3.50
CA ARG A 176 22.58 14.39 4.69
C ARG A 176 21.18 14.81 4.27
N LEU A 177 20.19 14.19 4.87
CA LEU A 177 18.76 14.46 4.63
C LEU A 177 18.19 15.23 5.82
N ARG A 178 17.10 15.93 5.58
CA ARG A 178 16.24 16.48 6.62
C ARG A 178 15.00 15.61 6.73
N ILE A 179 14.81 14.92 7.86
CA ILE A 179 13.77 13.92 8.10
C ILE A 179 12.80 14.46 9.15
N GLY A 180 11.53 14.60 8.78
CA GLY A 180 10.46 14.96 9.70
C GLY A 180 9.94 13.74 10.46
N VAL A 181 9.85 13.81 11.78
CA VAL A 181 9.23 12.79 12.63
C VAL A 181 7.81 13.20 12.92
N LEU A 182 6.85 12.35 12.52
CA LEU A 182 5.43 12.60 12.61
C LEU A 182 4.72 11.44 13.32
N THR A 183 4.60 11.51 14.63
CA THR A 183 3.96 10.47 15.45
C THR A 183 2.46 10.63 15.53
N ARG A 184 1.95 11.88 15.48
CA ARG A 184 0.52 12.16 15.44
C ARG A 184 -0.06 11.87 14.05
N GLY A 185 -1.27 11.31 14.03
CA GLY A 185 -1.95 11.00 12.77
C GLY A 185 -2.32 12.23 11.96
N VAL A 186 -2.17 12.16 10.64
CA VAL A 186 -2.45 13.29 9.73
C VAL A 186 -3.95 13.46 9.50
N PHE A 187 -4.66 12.36 9.24
CA PHE A 187 -6.08 12.39 8.88
C PHE A 187 -7.01 11.97 10.02
N ALA A 188 -6.50 11.30 11.00
CA ALA A 188 -7.14 10.97 12.26
C ALA A 188 -6.07 10.90 13.34
N ASP A 189 -6.46 11.10 14.59
CA ASP A 189 -5.57 11.00 15.76
C ASP A 189 -6.25 10.02 16.76
N PRO A 190 -6.21 8.71 16.47
CA PRO A 190 -6.92 7.72 17.25
C PRO A 190 -6.29 7.54 18.64
N GLU A 191 -7.13 7.33 19.66
CA GLU A 191 -6.68 6.96 20.99
C GLU A 191 -5.86 5.65 20.95
N GLY A 192 -4.81 5.57 21.77
CA GLY A 192 -3.94 4.39 21.83
C GLY A 192 -2.86 4.31 20.75
N SER A 193 -2.73 5.35 19.92
CA SER A 193 -1.65 5.43 18.91
C SER A 193 -0.26 5.76 19.51
N GLU A 194 -0.20 6.19 20.76
CA GLU A 194 1.03 6.64 21.43
C GLU A 194 2.10 5.54 21.49
N GLY A 195 1.68 4.28 21.68
CA GLY A 195 2.61 3.14 21.72
C GLY A 195 3.35 2.88 20.41
N ARG A 196 2.82 3.32 19.29
CA ARG A 196 3.47 3.20 17.97
C ARG A 196 4.52 4.27 17.72
N GLY A 197 4.49 5.37 18.48
CA GLY A 197 5.51 6.42 18.43
C GLY A 197 6.88 5.94 18.90
N ALA A 198 6.97 5.05 19.88
CA ALA A 198 8.23 4.63 20.48
C ALA A 198 9.24 4.01 19.48
N ASP A 199 8.78 3.17 18.55
CA ASP A 199 9.65 2.59 17.51
C ASP A 199 10.11 3.65 16.51
N VAL A 200 9.25 4.61 16.20
CA VAL A 200 9.55 5.77 15.34
C VAL A 200 10.60 6.66 16.01
N GLU A 201 10.43 6.99 17.27
CA GLU A 201 11.36 7.83 18.05
C GLU A 201 12.73 7.16 18.20
N LYS A 202 12.76 5.85 18.48
CA LYS A 202 14.00 5.08 18.55
C LYS A 202 14.77 5.12 17.22
N LEU A 203 14.06 4.92 16.11
CA LEU A 203 14.66 4.98 14.78
C LEU A 203 15.08 6.42 14.43
N ALA A 204 14.28 7.42 14.78
CA ALA A 204 14.60 8.84 14.60
C ALA A 204 15.92 9.22 15.30
N ALA A 205 16.08 8.79 16.56
CA ALA A 205 17.32 9.01 17.31
C ALA A 205 18.55 8.35 16.65
N ALA A 206 18.37 7.14 16.09
CA ALA A 206 19.44 6.45 15.39
C ALA A 206 19.80 7.13 14.04
N LEU A 207 18.80 7.56 13.26
CA LEU A 207 18.99 8.31 12.01
C LEU A 207 19.60 9.69 12.26
N GLY A 208 19.34 10.33 13.41
CA GLY A 208 19.91 11.62 13.82
C GLY A 208 21.43 11.65 13.91
N ARG A 209 22.08 10.49 13.93
CA ARG A 209 23.56 10.41 13.88
C ARG A 209 24.14 10.79 12.51
N THR A 210 23.36 10.69 11.45
CA THR A 210 23.82 10.92 10.07
C THR A 210 22.94 11.89 9.28
N HIS A 211 21.73 12.18 9.77
CA HIS A 211 20.76 13.06 9.15
C HIS A 211 20.35 14.19 10.10
N GLU A 212 19.69 15.21 9.58
CA GLU A 212 18.97 16.19 10.40
C GLU A 212 17.56 15.63 10.66
N VAL A 213 17.24 15.39 11.91
CA VAL A 213 15.93 14.89 12.32
C VAL A 213 15.20 16.01 13.06
N VAL A 214 13.98 16.31 12.63
CA VAL A 214 13.15 17.37 13.21
C VAL A 214 11.75 16.82 13.52
N GLU A 215 11.19 17.20 14.64
CA GLU A 215 9.80 16.90 14.95
C GLU A 215 8.88 17.77 14.09
N ILE A 216 7.86 17.17 13.50
CA ILE A 216 6.81 17.88 12.74
C ILE A 216 5.43 17.46 13.26
N SER A 217 4.44 18.32 13.02
CA SER A 217 3.05 18.08 13.37
C SER A 217 2.19 17.95 12.11
N PRO A 218 0.98 17.38 12.21
CA PRO A 218 0.01 17.47 11.13
C PRO A 218 -0.17 18.93 10.69
N TYR A 219 -0.17 19.14 9.39
CA TYR A 219 -0.31 20.49 8.81
C TYR A 219 -1.73 21.02 8.95
N ALA A 220 -1.89 22.35 8.87
CA ALA A 220 -3.14 23.04 9.17
C ALA A 220 -4.33 22.54 8.31
N GLU A 221 -4.07 22.27 7.03
CA GLU A 221 -5.09 21.83 6.06
C GLU A 221 -5.27 20.30 6.00
N SER A 222 -4.77 19.55 6.98
CA SER A 222 -4.81 18.07 6.98
C SER A 222 -6.25 17.53 6.89
N LYS A 223 -7.21 18.15 7.59
CA LYS A 223 -8.64 17.80 7.53
C LYS A 223 -9.23 18.07 6.15
N GLU A 224 -8.88 19.20 5.53
CA GLU A 224 -9.29 19.52 4.17
C GLU A 224 -8.70 18.54 3.17
N THR A 225 -7.42 18.18 3.32
CA THR A 225 -6.76 17.17 2.49
C THR A 225 -7.46 15.81 2.59
N TYR A 226 -7.88 15.41 3.80
CA TYR A 226 -8.65 14.18 3.99
C TYR A 226 -10.00 14.24 3.27
N ALA A 227 -10.72 15.34 3.35
CA ALA A 227 -11.99 15.52 2.63
C ALA A 227 -11.80 15.41 1.11
N HIS A 228 -10.71 15.96 0.56
CA HIS A 228 -10.38 15.86 -0.85
C HIS A 228 -9.90 14.45 -1.26
N PHE A 229 -9.15 13.75 -0.40
CA PHE A 229 -8.83 12.33 -0.58
C PHE A 229 -10.10 11.48 -0.62
N SER A 230 -10.99 11.65 0.36
CA SER A 230 -12.28 10.96 0.43
C SER A 230 -13.13 11.21 -0.82
N THR A 231 -13.21 12.46 -1.27
CA THR A 231 -13.90 12.83 -2.52
C THR A 231 -13.32 12.11 -3.72
N THR A 232 -12.00 12.03 -3.81
CA THR A 232 -11.30 11.36 -4.93
C THR A 232 -11.56 9.85 -4.94
N ILE A 233 -11.49 9.20 -3.78
CA ILE A 233 -11.81 7.76 -3.64
C ILE A 233 -13.28 7.50 -3.99
N LYS A 234 -14.23 8.18 -3.34
CA LYS A 234 -15.66 8.01 -3.59
C LYS A 234 -16.00 8.21 -5.08
N ARG A 235 -15.44 9.26 -5.71
CA ARG A 235 -15.68 9.57 -7.13
C ARG A 235 -15.31 8.42 -8.07
N SER A 236 -14.30 7.62 -7.74
CA SER A 236 -13.87 6.49 -8.57
C SER A 236 -14.90 5.36 -8.64
N PHE A 237 -15.87 5.32 -7.74
CA PHE A 237 -16.92 4.29 -7.67
C PHE A 237 -18.25 4.73 -8.32
N LYS A 238 -18.34 5.93 -8.89
CA LYS A 238 -19.61 6.48 -9.42
C LYS A 238 -20.33 5.54 -10.39
N ASP A 239 -19.58 4.96 -11.32
CA ASP A 239 -20.12 4.14 -12.40
C ASP A 239 -19.94 2.63 -12.16
N VAL A 240 -19.48 2.25 -10.95
CA VAL A 240 -19.24 0.85 -10.58
C VAL A 240 -20.59 0.13 -10.32
N ASN A 241 -20.75 -1.10 -10.83
CA ASN A 241 -21.84 -1.97 -10.42
C ASN A 241 -21.52 -2.54 -9.01
N PRO A 242 -22.35 -2.29 -7.98
CA PRO A 242 -22.05 -2.75 -6.63
C PRO A 242 -22.21 -4.28 -6.45
N LEU A 243 -22.92 -4.96 -7.35
CA LEU A 243 -23.31 -6.36 -7.19
C LEU A 243 -23.97 -6.60 -5.81
N ASP A 244 -23.43 -7.54 -5.03
CA ASP A 244 -23.88 -7.91 -3.69
C ASP A 244 -23.15 -7.20 -2.54
N SER A 245 -22.29 -6.21 -2.86
CA SER A 245 -21.46 -5.51 -1.87
C SER A 245 -22.14 -4.26 -1.34
N GLY A 246 -22.56 -4.27 -0.07
CA GLY A 246 -23.12 -3.09 0.61
C GLY A 246 -22.11 -1.95 0.72
N TYR A 247 -20.80 -2.26 0.90
CA TYR A 247 -19.77 -1.25 0.96
C TYR A 247 -19.55 -0.54 -0.39
N ILE A 248 -19.53 -1.28 -1.49
CA ILE A 248 -19.41 -0.69 -2.84
C ILE A 248 -20.69 0.08 -3.20
N ALA A 249 -21.86 -0.41 -2.79
CA ALA A 249 -23.14 0.32 -2.97
C ALA A 249 -23.10 1.68 -2.26
N TRP A 250 -22.66 1.70 -1.01
CA TRP A 250 -22.49 2.95 -0.26
C TRP A 250 -21.49 3.91 -0.93
N LEU A 251 -20.32 3.42 -1.36
CA LEU A 251 -19.34 4.26 -2.08
C LEU A 251 -19.93 4.87 -3.35
N LYS A 252 -20.74 4.11 -4.09
CA LYS A 252 -21.43 4.58 -5.29
C LYS A 252 -22.46 5.66 -4.96
N GLU A 253 -23.27 5.48 -3.92
CA GLU A 253 -24.25 6.47 -3.47
C GLU A 253 -23.54 7.77 -3.05
N GLU A 254 -22.48 7.68 -2.27
CA GLU A 254 -21.67 8.82 -1.88
C GLU A 254 -21.06 9.54 -3.10
N ALA A 255 -20.61 8.78 -4.10
CA ALA A 255 -20.08 9.35 -5.35
C ALA A 255 -21.15 10.14 -6.13
N HIS A 256 -22.40 9.69 -6.11
CA HIS A 256 -23.53 10.39 -6.76
C HIS A 256 -23.95 11.68 -6.01
N ARG A 257 -23.67 11.77 -4.72
CA ARG A 257 -23.91 13.00 -3.91
C ARG A 257 -22.85 14.08 -4.13
N LEU A 258 -21.71 13.73 -4.75
CA LEU A 258 -20.63 14.70 -4.99
C LEU A 258 -21.03 15.71 -6.07
N ARG A 259 -20.92 16.99 -5.74
CA ARG A 259 -21.10 18.09 -6.70
C ARG A 259 -19.83 18.27 -7.55
N PRO A 260 -19.96 18.74 -8.81
CA PRO A 260 -18.82 18.98 -9.71
C PRO A 260 -17.75 19.90 -9.08
N GLU A 261 -18.16 20.89 -8.29
CA GLU A 261 -17.26 21.85 -7.63
C GLU A 261 -16.39 21.16 -6.58
N GLN A 262 -16.92 20.18 -5.83
CA GLN A 262 -16.16 19.40 -4.85
C GLN A 262 -15.08 18.56 -5.54
N VAL A 263 -15.42 17.95 -6.68
CA VAL A 263 -14.48 17.17 -7.49
C VAL A 263 -13.39 18.07 -8.08
N ALA A 264 -13.75 19.25 -8.56
CA ALA A 264 -12.79 20.23 -9.07
C ALA A 264 -11.85 20.75 -7.98
N ALA A 265 -12.39 21.05 -6.79
CA ALA A 265 -11.61 21.46 -5.61
C ALA A 265 -10.62 20.37 -5.18
N ALA A 266 -11.05 19.11 -5.12
CA ALA A 266 -10.18 17.99 -4.78
C ALA A 266 -8.99 17.83 -5.77
N LYS A 267 -9.25 17.99 -7.07
CA LYS A 267 -8.18 18.00 -8.10
C LYS A 267 -7.24 19.20 -7.95
N ALA A 268 -7.76 20.39 -7.63
CA ALA A 268 -6.96 21.60 -7.42
C ALA A 268 -6.07 21.45 -6.18
N HIS A 269 -6.65 20.99 -5.06
CA HIS A 269 -5.93 20.74 -3.82
C HIS A 269 -4.81 19.70 -4.01
N THR A 270 -5.09 18.59 -4.68
CA THR A 270 -4.07 17.56 -4.97
C THR A 270 -2.89 18.12 -5.76
N ARG A 271 -3.12 19.06 -6.70
CA ARG A 271 -2.04 19.74 -7.43
C ARG A 271 -1.24 20.71 -6.57
N ALA A 272 -1.87 21.36 -5.60
CA ALA A 272 -1.23 22.31 -4.69
C ALA A 272 -0.50 21.64 -3.52
N LEU A 273 -0.87 20.40 -3.17
CA LEU A 273 -0.39 19.70 -1.98
C LEU A 273 1.13 19.60 -1.87
N PRO A 274 1.91 19.33 -2.95
CA PRO A 274 3.38 19.29 -2.84
C PRO A 274 3.98 20.61 -2.36
N ALA A 275 3.52 21.76 -2.88
CA ALA A 275 3.99 23.08 -2.47
C ALA A 275 3.55 23.41 -1.05
N LEU A 276 2.33 23.04 -0.67
CA LEU A 276 1.80 23.22 0.67
C LEU A 276 2.66 22.47 1.71
N LEU A 277 2.95 21.20 1.49
CA LEU A 277 3.74 20.40 2.42
C LEU A 277 5.22 20.82 2.43
N ALA A 278 5.77 21.23 1.30
CA ALA A 278 7.12 21.82 1.26
C ALA A 278 7.21 23.07 2.13
N ALA A 279 6.20 23.93 2.11
CA ALA A 279 6.16 25.14 2.92
C ALA A 279 5.97 24.85 4.42
N GLN A 280 5.13 23.85 4.77
CA GLN A 280 4.82 23.59 6.19
C GLN A 280 5.80 22.64 6.86
N TRP A 281 6.27 21.60 6.17
CA TRP A 281 7.19 20.63 6.73
C TRP A 281 8.65 20.87 6.35
N GLY A 282 8.91 21.27 5.11
CA GLY A 282 10.24 21.59 4.62
C GLY A 282 11.28 20.49 4.84
N VAL A 283 10.89 19.21 4.67
CA VAL A 283 11.75 18.05 4.90
C VAL A 283 11.87 17.19 3.62
N ASP A 284 12.89 16.34 3.54
CA ASP A 284 13.09 15.44 2.41
C ASP A 284 12.18 14.22 2.48
N ALA A 285 11.99 13.70 3.70
CA ALA A 285 11.16 12.54 3.98
C ALA A 285 10.47 12.68 5.34
N VAL A 286 9.37 11.95 5.51
CA VAL A 286 8.64 11.84 6.77
C VAL A 286 8.77 10.43 7.31
N LEU A 287 9.17 10.31 8.58
CA LEU A 287 9.17 9.10 9.37
C LEU A 287 7.94 9.11 10.28
N SER A 288 7.10 8.09 10.20
CA SER A 288 5.87 7.95 10.98
C SER A 288 5.57 6.47 11.30
N PRO A 289 4.59 6.17 12.17
CA PRO A 289 4.01 4.84 12.18
C PRO A 289 3.32 4.52 10.84
N THR A 290 3.16 3.24 10.51
CA THR A 290 2.35 2.82 9.34
C THR A 290 0.88 2.64 9.72
N ILE A 291 0.63 1.99 10.85
CA ILE A 291 -0.68 1.72 11.44
C ILE A 291 -0.70 2.22 12.88
N ALA A 292 -1.83 2.74 13.33
CA ALA A 292 -1.97 3.39 14.63
C ALA A 292 -2.04 2.40 15.80
N PHE A 293 -2.58 1.22 15.57
CA PHE A 293 -2.74 0.15 16.56
C PHE A 293 -2.60 -1.21 15.89
N ASP A 294 -2.54 -2.29 16.68
CA ASP A 294 -2.45 -3.67 16.17
C ASP A 294 -3.58 -3.98 15.21
N PRO A 295 -3.35 -4.87 14.21
CA PRO A 295 -4.41 -5.26 13.31
C PRO A 295 -5.67 -5.67 14.07
N PRO A 296 -6.87 -5.18 13.70
CA PRO A 296 -8.12 -5.58 14.32
C PRO A 296 -8.40 -7.08 14.18
N PRO A 297 -9.22 -7.68 15.07
CA PRO A 297 -9.69 -9.05 14.89
C PRO A 297 -10.39 -9.24 13.54
N LEU A 298 -10.33 -10.44 12.99
CA LEU A 298 -11.10 -10.81 11.82
C LEU A 298 -12.59 -10.50 12.03
N GLY A 299 -13.25 -9.98 11.00
CA GLY A 299 -14.65 -9.59 11.05
C GLY A 299 -14.93 -8.19 11.61
N TYR A 300 -13.95 -7.50 12.20
CA TYR A 300 -14.16 -6.17 12.77
C TYR A 300 -14.70 -5.16 11.74
N PHE A 301 -13.99 -4.95 10.63
CA PHE A 301 -14.41 -3.98 9.61
C PHE A 301 -15.70 -4.37 8.88
N PRO A 302 -15.90 -5.64 8.47
CA PRO A 302 -17.16 -6.06 7.83
C PRO A 302 -18.39 -5.94 8.74
N ALA A 303 -18.24 -5.98 10.06
CA ALA A 303 -19.35 -5.82 11.00
C ALA A 303 -19.82 -4.36 11.15
N LEU A 304 -19.02 -3.39 10.72
CA LEU A 304 -19.36 -1.98 10.79
C LEU A 304 -20.28 -1.57 9.63
N HIS A 305 -21.12 -0.57 9.87
CA HIS A 305 -21.79 0.14 8.79
C HIS A 305 -20.74 0.70 7.80
N PRO A 306 -20.98 0.73 6.49
CA PRO A 306 -19.99 1.14 5.49
C PRO A 306 -19.28 2.47 5.77
N GLU A 307 -20.01 3.49 6.21
CA GLU A 307 -19.44 4.78 6.59
C GLU A 307 -18.51 4.68 7.80
N ALA A 308 -18.96 3.98 8.86
CA ALA A 308 -18.13 3.73 10.04
C ALA A 308 -16.89 2.91 9.70
N SER A 309 -17.02 1.90 8.83
CA SER A 309 -15.88 1.13 8.32
C SER A 309 -14.88 2.02 7.55
N PHE A 310 -15.36 2.96 6.72
CA PHE A 310 -14.51 3.90 6.00
C PHE A 310 -13.69 4.78 6.95
N HIS A 311 -14.32 5.29 8.02
CA HIS A 311 -13.63 6.09 9.05
C HIS A 311 -12.64 5.24 9.87
N ALA A 312 -13.05 4.07 10.35
CA ALA A 312 -12.20 3.17 11.12
C ALA A 312 -10.93 2.75 10.36
N GLN A 313 -11.02 2.58 9.04
CA GLN A 313 -9.84 2.32 8.19
C GLN A 313 -8.88 3.52 8.14
N THR A 314 -9.40 4.74 8.17
CA THR A 314 -8.58 5.96 8.24
C THR A 314 -7.91 6.11 9.60
N GLU A 315 -8.64 5.79 10.68
CA GLU A 315 -8.08 5.76 12.05
C GLU A 315 -6.98 4.71 12.18
N TRP A 316 -7.14 3.56 11.53
CA TRP A 316 -6.11 2.53 11.56
C TRP A 316 -4.84 2.92 10.82
N SER A 317 -4.93 3.70 9.72
CA SER A 317 -3.78 4.14 8.94
C SER A 317 -3.88 5.62 8.52
N PRO A 318 -3.66 6.57 9.45
CA PRO A 318 -3.90 7.98 9.20
C PRO A 318 -2.75 8.69 8.47
N TRP A 319 -1.64 8.02 8.15
CA TRP A 319 -0.45 8.62 7.50
C TRP A 319 -0.31 8.28 6.02
N CYS A 320 -0.74 7.09 5.61
CA CYS A 320 -0.35 6.53 4.31
C CYS A 320 -0.85 7.31 3.10
N SER A 321 -2.13 7.72 3.08
CA SER A 321 -2.79 8.26 1.88
C SER A 321 -2.29 9.64 1.44
N VAL A 322 -1.64 10.42 2.31
CA VAL A 322 -0.94 11.66 1.92
C VAL A 322 0.05 11.39 0.78
N PHE A 323 0.84 10.32 0.87
CA PHE A 323 1.87 9.98 -0.11
C PHE A 323 1.30 9.38 -1.41
N ASN A 324 0.02 9.00 -1.42
CA ASN A 324 -0.72 8.71 -2.65
C ASN A 324 -1.14 10.01 -3.35
N MET A 325 -1.65 10.99 -2.60
CA MET A 325 -2.00 12.29 -3.14
C MET A 325 -0.77 13.05 -3.67
N LEU A 326 0.38 12.94 -2.99
CA LEU A 326 1.67 13.45 -3.46
C LEU A 326 2.23 12.69 -4.67
N ARG A 327 1.78 11.43 -4.90
CA ARG A 327 2.27 10.54 -5.97
C ARG A 327 3.75 10.17 -5.80
N THR A 328 4.32 10.37 -4.63
CA THR A 328 5.71 10.10 -4.30
C THR A 328 5.91 8.67 -3.80
N PRO A 329 7.13 8.11 -3.85
CA PRO A 329 7.39 6.79 -3.31
C PRO A 329 7.27 6.79 -1.77
N ALA A 330 6.85 5.66 -1.22
CA ALA A 330 6.77 5.45 0.23
C ALA A 330 6.97 3.97 0.56
N ILE A 331 7.50 3.69 1.76
CA ILE A 331 7.83 2.33 2.20
C ILE A 331 7.40 2.10 3.64
N ALA A 332 6.84 0.93 3.91
CA ALA A 332 6.63 0.42 5.26
C ALA A 332 7.70 -0.61 5.61
N LEU A 333 8.26 -0.51 6.80
CA LEU A 333 9.31 -1.38 7.34
C LEU A 333 8.78 -1.99 8.65
N ALA A 334 8.00 -3.08 8.57
CA ALA A 334 7.47 -3.79 9.75
C ALA A 334 6.91 -2.82 10.83
N GLY A 335 5.98 -1.95 10.45
CA GLY A 335 5.29 -1.02 11.36
C GLY A 335 5.76 0.44 11.29
N VAL A 336 6.99 0.74 10.85
CA VAL A 336 7.44 2.12 10.59
C VAL A 336 7.25 2.47 9.13
N HIS A 337 6.94 3.72 8.85
CA HIS A 337 6.70 4.24 7.51
C HIS A 337 7.69 5.37 7.18
N LEU A 338 8.26 5.32 5.98
CA LEU A 338 9.01 6.40 5.38
C LEU A 338 8.29 6.87 4.12
N GLY A 339 7.85 8.11 4.10
CA GLY A 339 7.21 8.74 2.94
C GLY A 339 8.09 9.84 2.37
N SER A 340 8.28 9.85 1.05
CA SER A 340 9.09 10.87 0.38
C SER A 340 8.31 12.15 0.14
N LEU A 341 8.95 13.32 0.40
CA LEU A 341 8.52 14.59 -0.16
C LEU A 341 9.34 14.96 -1.40
N THR A 342 10.66 14.76 -1.33
CA THR A 342 11.58 15.17 -2.41
C THR A 342 12.48 14.04 -2.92
N LEU A 343 12.55 12.92 -2.19
CA LEU A 343 13.42 11.81 -2.57
C LEU A 343 12.90 11.07 -3.79
N SER A 344 13.79 10.70 -4.68
CA SER A 344 13.54 9.69 -5.70
C SER A 344 13.36 8.30 -5.08
N GLY A 345 12.85 7.33 -5.85
CA GLY A 345 12.72 5.95 -5.40
C GLY A 345 14.04 5.34 -4.89
N PRO A 346 15.16 5.43 -5.66
CA PRO A 346 16.47 4.95 -5.19
C PRO A 346 16.97 5.62 -3.90
N GLU A 347 16.76 6.94 -3.73
CA GLU A 347 17.13 7.64 -2.49
C GLU A 347 16.31 7.17 -1.29
N LEU A 348 14.98 7.04 -1.45
CA LEU A 348 14.11 6.53 -0.40
C LEU A 348 14.50 5.09 -0.02
N LEU A 349 14.81 4.25 -1.00
CA LEU A 349 15.21 2.87 -0.74
C LEU A 349 16.58 2.81 -0.04
N GLY A 350 17.50 3.73 -0.35
CA GLY A 350 18.76 3.90 0.35
C GLY A 350 18.57 4.30 1.82
N LEU A 351 17.64 5.22 2.10
CA LEU A 351 17.27 5.59 3.47
C LEU A 351 16.59 4.42 4.21
N ALA A 352 15.72 3.68 3.53
CA ALA A 352 15.05 2.51 4.08
C ALA A 352 16.04 1.39 4.46
N ALA A 353 17.08 1.16 3.66
CA ALA A 353 18.14 0.19 3.98
C ALA A 353 18.93 0.60 5.22
N GLN A 354 19.20 1.91 5.41
CA GLN A 354 19.81 2.39 6.65
C GLN A 354 18.88 2.17 7.85
N ALA A 355 17.60 2.49 7.69
CA ALA A 355 16.59 2.31 8.73
C ALA A 355 16.44 0.83 9.14
N GLU A 356 16.45 -0.09 8.19
CA GLU A 356 16.37 -1.54 8.44
C GLU A 356 17.57 -2.02 9.27
N LEU A 357 18.79 -1.62 8.89
CA LEU A 357 20.03 -1.96 9.63
C LEU A 357 20.08 -1.40 11.06
N LEU A 358 19.42 -0.25 11.31
CA LEU A 358 19.39 0.37 12.63
C LEU A 358 18.33 -0.25 13.55
N ARG A 359 17.43 -1.06 13.01
CA ARG A 359 16.38 -1.78 13.74
C ARG A 359 16.76 -3.23 14.06
N ALA A 360 17.69 -3.82 13.30
CA ALA A 360 18.23 -5.15 13.53
C ALA A 360 19.16 -5.17 14.77
#